data_210076fa8dac19a7140978c1063fc426
#
_entry.id   210076fa8dac19a7140978c1063fc426
#
_cell.length_a   1.000
_cell.length_b   1.000
_cell.length_c   1.000
_cell.angle_alpha   90.00
_cell.angle_beta   90.00
_cell.angle_gamma   90.00
#
_symmetry.space_group_name_H-M   'P 1'
#
loop_
_entity.id
_entity.type
_entity.pdbx_description
1 polymer ?
#
loop_
_entity_poly.entity_id
_entity_poly.type
_entity_poly.pdbx_seq_one_letter_code
_entity_poly.pdbx_strand_id
1 'polypeptide(L)'
;GSFAKNFENNGFNSQVLFNFPALQTPFVEMNQLLPKYFGFDPATTTIRTEIIAGVSTFLTMAYILAVNPAILGITGMDKGALFATTAITSGIATLIMALYAKMPFGLAPGMGINAFFAYTVCLSMGHTWQFALTAVLLEGLIFILLTVTNVREKIVYSLPPSIQKAIGVGIGLFIAFIGLQNAGISVKNDATLVALGQIFQPSVLLVIVGLISTAVLLVKNIPGALLIGIAITTIC
;
A
#
# COMPACT_ATOMS: atom_id res chain seq x y z
N GLY A 1 -11.60 -22.67 -8.11
CA GLY A 1 -12.61 -23.55 -8.69
C GLY A 1 -13.77 -23.93 -7.75
N SER A 2 -13.60 -23.83 -6.41
CA SER A 2 -14.65 -24.22 -5.43
C SER A 2 -15.54 -23.07 -4.98
N PHE A 3 -15.10 -21.84 -5.05
CA PHE A 3 -15.87 -20.67 -4.58
C PHE A 3 -16.94 -20.20 -5.58
N ALA A 4 -16.68 -20.38 -6.88
CA ALA A 4 -17.64 -20.00 -7.93
C ALA A 4 -18.86 -20.96 -7.98
N LYS A 5 -18.69 -22.26 -7.68
CA LYS A 5 -19.77 -23.25 -7.64
C LYS A 5 -20.77 -23.05 -6.50
N ASN A 6 -20.39 -22.40 -5.40
CA ASN A 6 -21.30 -22.14 -4.27
C ASN A 6 -22.22 -20.92 -4.48
N PHE A 7 -21.90 -20.04 -5.43
CA PHE A 7 -22.77 -18.87 -5.71
C PHE A 7 -23.87 -19.19 -6.72
N GLU A 8 -23.69 -20.19 -7.59
CA GLU A 8 -24.76 -20.65 -8.51
C GLU A 8 -25.92 -21.38 -7.80
N ASN A 9 -25.65 -21.95 -6.63
CA ASN A 9 -26.70 -22.67 -5.86
C ASN A 9 -27.61 -21.77 -5.03
N ASN A 10 -27.40 -20.46 -4.96
CA ASN A 10 -28.26 -19.54 -4.19
C ASN A 10 -29.34 -18.81 -5.01
N GLY A 11 -29.80 -19.39 -6.11
CA GLY A 11 -31.07 -18.96 -6.75
C GLY A 11 -31.07 -17.55 -7.38
N PHE A 12 -29.94 -16.90 -7.52
CA PHE A 12 -29.85 -15.64 -8.25
C PHE A 12 -29.73 -15.92 -9.76
N ASN A 13 -30.88 -15.93 -10.40
CA ASN A 13 -30.99 -16.20 -11.83
C ASN A 13 -30.37 -15.04 -12.61
N SER A 14 -29.10 -15.21 -13.01
CA SER A 14 -28.34 -14.25 -13.83
C SER A 14 -29.03 -13.95 -15.18
N GLN A 15 -30.00 -14.78 -15.59
CA GLN A 15 -30.77 -14.59 -16.81
C GLN A 15 -31.76 -13.40 -16.76
N VAL A 16 -32.11 -12.91 -15.57
CA VAL A 16 -33.04 -11.77 -15.44
C VAL A 16 -32.40 -10.45 -15.82
N LEU A 17 -31.07 -10.30 -15.65
CA LEU A 17 -30.33 -9.11 -16.07
C LEU A 17 -30.02 -9.07 -17.58
N PHE A 18 -30.16 -10.21 -18.28
CA PHE A 18 -29.82 -10.31 -19.71
C PHE A 18 -30.97 -9.99 -20.66
N ASN A 19 -32.18 -9.69 -20.15
CA ASN A 19 -33.36 -9.42 -20.99
C ASN A 19 -33.66 -7.94 -21.27
N PHE A 20 -32.73 -7.01 -20.94
CA PHE A 20 -32.85 -5.61 -21.33
C PHE A 20 -31.89 -5.28 -22.48
N PRO A 21 -32.33 -5.23 -23.76
CA PRO A 21 -31.46 -4.97 -24.90
C PRO A 21 -30.76 -3.61 -24.84
N ALA A 22 -31.32 -2.62 -24.16
CA ALA A 22 -30.71 -1.30 -23.96
C ALA A 22 -29.50 -1.31 -23.02
N LEU A 23 -29.32 -2.33 -22.19
CA LEU A 23 -28.15 -2.48 -21.29
C LEU A 23 -27.06 -3.40 -21.88
N GLN A 24 -27.39 -4.15 -22.94
CA GLN A 24 -26.44 -5.09 -23.55
C GLN A 24 -25.40 -4.40 -24.45
N THR A 25 -25.77 -3.33 -25.17
CA THR A 25 -24.89 -2.65 -26.11
C THR A 25 -23.65 -2.02 -25.45
N PRO A 26 -23.75 -1.27 -24.32
CA PRO A 26 -22.57 -0.71 -23.68
C PRO A 26 -21.67 -1.77 -23.01
N PHE A 27 -22.27 -2.87 -22.53
CA PHE A 27 -21.50 -3.97 -21.92
C PHE A 27 -20.72 -4.80 -22.96
N VAL A 28 -21.29 -5.02 -24.14
CA VAL A 28 -20.61 -5.76 -25.24
C VAL A 28 -19.48 -4.95 -25.83
N GLU A 29 -19.68 -3.64 -26.05
CA GLU A 29 -18.59 -2.74 -26.50
C GLU A 29 -17.48 -2.60 -25.44
N MET A 30 -17.84 -2.49 -24.17
CA MET A 30 -16.90 -2.42 -23.05
C MET A 30 -16.07 -3.71 -22.94
N ASN A 31 -16.67 -4.89 -23.19
CA ASN A 31 -15.97 -6.17 -23.22
C ASN A 31 -14.94 -6.29 -24.36
N GLN A 32 -15.08 -5.52 -25.42
CA GLN A 32 -14.11 -5.52 -26.53
C GLN A 32 -13.03 -4.43 -26.38
N LEU A 33 -13.39 -3.28 -25.79
CA LEU A 33 -12.50 -2.14 -25.63
C LEU A 33 -11.52 -2.31 -24.46
N LEU A 34 -12.00 -2.81 -23.33
CA LEU A 34 -11.19 -2.98 -22.13
C LEU A 34 -9.98 -3.91 -22.32
N PRO A 35 -10.09 -5.09 -22.96
CA PRO A 35 -8.93 -5.94 -23.25
C PRO A 35 -7.89 -5.25 -24.10
N LYS A 36 -8.34 -4.44 -25.09
CA LYS A 36 -7.44 -3.71 -25.98
C LYS A 36 -6.65 -2.63 -25.26
N TYR A 37 -7.29 -1.88 -24.33
CA TYR A 37 -6.63 -0.80 -23.60
C TYR A 37 -5.79 -1.31 -22.42
N PHE A 38 -6.28 -2.26 -21.66
CA PHE A 38 -5.60 -2.77 -20.45
C PHE A 38 -4.79 -4.04 -20.69
N GLY A 39 -4.87 -4.66 -21.86
CA GLY A 39 -4.00 -5.78 -22.25
C GLY A 39 -4.29 -7.09 -21.52
N PHE A 40 -5.47 -7.26 -20.89
CA PHE A 40 -5.85 -8.55 -20.34
C PHE A 40 -6.45 -9.48 -21.42
N ASP A 41 -6.24 -10.78 -21.25
CA ASP A 41 -6.75 -11.79 -22.17
C ASP A 41 -8.13 -12.29 -21.68
N PRO A 42 -9.22 -12.05 -22.44
CA PRO A 42 -10.56 -12.53 -22.08
C PRO A 42 -10.68 -14.04 -21.94
N ALA A 43 -9.72 -14.82 -22.48
CA ALA A 43 -9.70 -16.27 -22.35
C ALA A 43 -9.21 -16.74 -20.97
N THR A 44 -8.40 -15.91 -20.29
CA THR A 44 -7.77 -16.26 -19.01
C THR A 44 -8.43 -15.57 -17.82
N THR A 45 -9.05 -14.41 -18.01
CA THR A 45 -9.65 -13.62 -16.93
C THR A 45 -10.96 -12.96 -17.35
N THR A 46 -11.75 -12.50 -16.40
CA THR A 46 -13.00 -11.79 -16.63
C THR A 46 -12.90 -10.37 -16.05
N ILE A 47 -13.64 -9.41 -16.60
CA ILE A 47 -13.72 -8.03 -16.08
C ILE A 47 -14.05 -8.02 -14.58
N ARG A 48 -14.94 -8.89 -14.13
CA ARG A 48 -15.29 -9.02 -12.72
C ARG A 48 -14.09 -9.41 -11.87
N THR A 49 -13.26 -10.35 -12.34
CA THR A 49 -12.04 -10.79 -11.66
C THR A 49 -11.03 -9.65 -11.57
N GLU A 50 -10.84 -8.89 -12.66
CA GLU A 50 -9.94 -7.74 -12.70
C GLU A 50 -10.39 -6.61 -11.76
N ILE A 51 -11.68 -6.29 -11.71
CA ILE A 51 -12.22 -5.30 -10.78
C ILE A 51 -12.03 -5.75 -9.32
N ILE A 52 -12.33 -7.01 -9.00
CA ILE A 52 -12.13 -7.55 -7.65
C ILE A 52 -10.65 -7.52 -7.27
N ALA A 53 -9.75 -7.87 -8.18
CA ALA A 53 -8.32 -7.80 -7.96
C ALA A 53 -7.85 -6.36 -7.71
N GLY A 54 -8.30 -5.41 -8.53
CA GLY A 54 -8.00 -3.98 -8.36
C GLY A 54 -8.52 -3.42 -7.04
N VAL A 55 -9.77 -3.72 -6.67
CA VAL A 55 -10.35 -3.31 -5.38
C VAL A 55 -9.58 -3.94 -4.22
N SER A 56 -9.23 -5.23 -4.30
CA SER A 56 -8.44 -5.89 -3.26
C SER A 56 -7.07 -5.24 -3.09
N THR A 57 -6.39 -4.92 -4.20
CA THR A 57 -5.09 -4.22 -4.17
C THR A 57 -5.23 -2.83 -3.58
N PHE A 58 -6.26 -2.07 -3.98
CA PHE A 58 -6.55 -0.76 -3.40
C PHE A 58 -6.79 -0.85 -1.89
N LEU A 59 -7.62 -1.80 -1.44
CA LEU A 59 -7.92 -1.98 -0.02
C LEU A 59 -6.69 -2.34 0.81
N THR A 60 -5.72 -3.07 0.24
CA THR A 60 -4.46 -3.37 0.95
C THR A 60 -3.53 -2.17 1.07
N MET A 61 -3.68 -1.15 0.22
CA MET A 61 -2.84 0.04 0.17
C MET A 61 -3.49 1.29 0.75
N ALA A 62 -4.83 1.33 0.85
CA ALA A 62 -5.58 2.54 1.21
C ALA A 62 -5.19 3.11 2.60
N TYR A 63 -4.70 2.27 3.52
CA TYR A 63 -4.21 2.72 4.82
C TYR A 63 -3.05 3.74 4.71
N ILE A 64 -2.31 3.74 3.61
CA ILE A 64 -1.19 4.67 3.35
C ILE A 64 -1.68 6.11 3.34
N LEU A 65 -2.92 6.37 2.88
CA LEU A 65 -3.52 7.70 2.86
C LEU A 65 -3.65 8.30 4.27
N ALA A 66 -3.81 7.47 5.30
CA ALA A 66 -3.85 7.91 6.68
C ALA A 66 -2.45 7.90 7.34
N VAL A 67 -1.66 6.85 7.13
CA VAL A 67 -0.37 6.65 7.80
C VAL A 67 0.70 7.57 7.23
N ASN A 68 0.70 7.86 5.94
CA ASN A 68 1.71 8.74 5.34
C ASN A 68 1.64 10.19 5.89
N PRO A 69 0.46 10.84 5.96
CA PRO A 69 0.33 12.13 6.65
C PRO A 69 0.65 12.07 8.16
N ALA A 70 0.39 10.95 8.82
CA ALA A 70 0.73 10.79 10.22
C ALA A 70 2.25 10.78 10.43
N ILE A 71 3.01 10.06 9.60
CA ILE A 71 4.48 9.98 9.67
C ILE A 71 5.13 11.29 9.25
N LEU A 72 4.77 11.83 8.08
CA LEU A 72 5.41 13.04 7.55
C LEU A 72 4.97 14.32 8.27
N GLY A 73 3.76 14.34 8.83
CA GLY A 73 3.22 15.49 9.55
C GLY A 73 4.00 15.86 10.82
N ILE A 74 4.78 14.94 11.40
CA ILE A 74 5.66 15.23 12.55
C ILE A 74 6.81 16.20 12.19
N THR A 75 7.14 16.34 10.91
CA THR A 75 8.16 17.29 10.43
C THR A 75 7.67 18.72 10.30
N GLY A 76 6.38 18.98 10.63
CA GLY A 76 5.74 20.30 10.49
C GLY A 76 5.06 20.53 9.15
N MET A 77 4.95 19.53 8.28
CA MET A 77 4.18 19.61 7.04
C MET A 77 2.67 19.55 7.33
N ASP A 78 1.87 20.23 6.53
CA ASP A 78 0.42 20.19 6.63
C ASP A 78 -0.14 18.81 6.28
N LYS A 79 -0.89 18.20 7.20
CA LYS A 79 -1.43 16.85 7.04
C LYS A 79 -2.47 16.75 5.94
N GLY A 80 -3.25 17.81 5.70
CA GLY A 80 -4.24 17.85 4.63
C GLY A 80 -3.58 17.88 3.25
N ALA A 81 -2.54 18.71 3.10
CA ALA A 81 -1.73 18.74 1.88
C ALA A 81 -1.03 17.41 1.62
N LEU A 82 -0.48 16.76 2.66
CA LEU A 82 0.14 15.43 2.56
C LEU A 82 -0.84 14.36 2.11
N PHE A 83 -2.06 14.36 2.67
CA PHE A 83 -3.12 13.45 2.25
C PHE A 83 -3.47 13.63 0.77
N ALA A 84 -3.76 14.87 0.36
CA ALA A 84 -4.13 15.19 -1.03
C ALA A 84 -3.00 14.82 -2.00
N THR A 85 -1.76 15.20 -1.69
CA THR A 85 -0.60 14.89 -2.52
C THR A 85 -0.37 13.39 -2.63
N THR A 86 -0.47 12.65 -1.52
CA THR A 86 -0.33 11.19 -1.52
C THR A 86 -1.40 10.53 -2.38
N ALA A 87 -2.66 10.97 -2.29
CA ALA A 87 -3.76 10.43 -3.09
C ALA A 87 -3.56 10.71 -4.59
N ILE A 88 -3.23 11.96 -4.94
CA ILE A 88 -3.05 12.36 -6.35
C ILE A 88 -1.85 11.64 -6.98
N THR A 89 -0.69 11.63 -6.32
CA THR A 89 0.52 10.98 -6.87
C THR A 89 0.35 9.47 -7.00
N SER A 90 -0.26 8.81 -6.01
CA SER A 90 -0.57 7.37 -6.08
C SER A 90 -1.58 7.07 -7.19
N GLY A 91 -2.60 7.91 -7.35
CA GLY A 91 -3.59 7.78 -8.42
C GLY A 91 -2.96 7.91 -9.80
N ILE A 92 -2.15 8.96 -10.02
CA ILE A 92 -1.45 9.17 -11.31
C ILE A 92 -0.49 8.01 -11.59
N ALA A 93 0.32 7.59 -10.61
CA ALA A 93 1.27 6.50 -10.78
C ALA A 93 0.56 5.17 -11.10
N THR A 94 -0.57 4.88 -10.44
CA THR A 94 -1.40 3.71 -10.71
C THR A 94 -2.02 3.76 -12.11
N LEU A 95 -2.50 4.94 -12.54
CA LEU A 95 -3.03 5.11 -13.90
C LEU A 95 -1.95 4.89 -14.97
N ILE A 96 -0.75 5.43 -14.76
CA ILE A 96 0.38 5.19 -15.67
C ILE A 96 0.73 3.69 -15.72
N MET A 97 0.76 3.02 -14.57
CA MET A 97 1.00 1.57 -14.50
C MET A 97 -0.07 0.80 -15.28
N ALA A 98 -1.34 1.13 -15.11
CA ALA A 98 -2.44 0.45 -15.77
C ALA A 98 -2.47 0.69 -17.29
N LEU A 99 -2.26 1.94 -17.73
CA LEU A 99 -2.42 2.33 -19.13
C LEU A 99 -1.16 2.08 -19.96
N TYR A 100 0.03 2.38 -19.41
CA TYR A 100 1.30 2.26 -20.12
C TYR A 100 1.94 0.88 -19.92
N ALA A 101 2.11 0.44 -18.70
CA ALA A 101 2.71 -0.86 -18.40
C ALA A 101 1.72 -2.03 -18.53
N LYS A 102 0.40 -1.76 -18.58
CA LYS A 102 -0.68 -2.77 -18.67
C LYS A 102 -0.59 -3.81 -17.56
N MET A 103 -0.21 -3.37 -16.37
CA MET A 103 -0.06 -4.24 -15.20
C MET A 103 -1.10 -3.88 -14.13
N PRO A 104 -1.78 -4.88 -13.51
CA PRO A 104 -2.84 -4.67 -12.53
C PRO A 104 -2.29 -4.40 -11.12
N PHE A 105 -1.31 -3.50 -10.99
CA PHE A 105 -0.70 -3.13 -9.71
C PHE A 105 -1.06 -1.71 -9.32
N GLY A 106 -1.59 -1.55 -8.10
CA GLY A 106 -1.67 -0.25 -7.45
C GLY A 106 -0.29 0.21 -7.00
N LEU A 107 0.01 1.49 -7.17
CA LEU A 107 1.26 2.11 -6.70
C LEU A 107 0.97 3.10 -5.59
N ALA A 108 1.80 3.05 -4.54
CA ALA A 108 1.72 3.95 -3.41
C ALA A 108 3.12 4.24 -2.83
N PRO A 109 3.31 5.35 -2.07
CA PRO A 109 4.59 5.68 -1.48
C PRO A 109 5.12 4.59 -0.55
N GLY A 110 6.44 4.37 -0.56
CA GLY A 110 7.10 3.40 0.31
C GLY A 110 7.25 3.92 1.74
N MET A 111 6.63 3.29 2.72
CA MET A 111 6.63 3.74 4.12
C MET A 111 8.01 3.77 4.76
N GLY A 112 8.92 2.84 4.40
CA GLY A 112 10.26 2.79 4.97
C GLY A 112 11.07 4.05 4.70
N ILE A 113 11.04 4.54 3.47
CA ILE A 113 11.75 5.78 3.07
C ILE A 113 11.10 7.00 3.72
N ASN A 114 9.78 7.05 3.82
CA ASN A 114 9.06 8.16 4.45
C ASN A 114 9.38 8.25 5.95
N ALA A 115 9.50 7.11 6.62
CA ALA A 115 9.91 7.05 8.01
C ALA A 115 11.38 7.51 8.18
N PHE A 116 12.29 7.08 7.32
CA PHE A 116 13.66 7.56 7.30
C PHE A 116 13.75 9.07 7.08
N PHE A 117 12.98 9.60 6.12
CA PHE A 117 12.85 11.04 5.87
C PHE A 117 12.44 11.80 7.13
N ALA A 118 11.36 11.36 7.79
CA ALA A 118 10.80 12.07 8.93
C ALA A 118 11.68 11.94 10.18
N TYR A 119 12.03 10.73 10.58
CA TYR A 119 12.72 10.49 11.85
C TYR A 119 14.22 10.72 11.74
N THR A 120 14.86 10.29 10.68
CA THR A 120 16.33 10.41 10.55
C THR A 120 16.72 11.77 10.01
N VAL A 121 16.22 12.14 8.82
CA VAL A 121 16.68 13.36 8.14
C VAL A 121 16.16 14.61 8.82
N CYS A 122 14.84 14.68 9.11
CA CYS A 122 14.26 15.90 9.67
C CYS A 122 14.46 15.98 11.19
N LEU A 123 14.13 14.94 11.96
CA LEU A 123 14.17 15.02 13.42
C LEU A 123 15.57 14.79 13.99
N SER A 124 16.30 13.76 13.54
CA SER A 124 17.59 13.40 14.12
C SER A 124 18.71 14.29 13.60
N MET A 125 18.76 14.55 12.28
CA MET A 125 19.77 15.42 11.66
C MET A 125 19.42 16.91 11.74
N GLY A 126 18.19 17.27 12.12
CA GLY A 126 17.75 18.65 12.30
C GLY A 126 17.54 19.41 11.00
N HIS A 127 17.40 18.75 9.87
CA HIS A 127 17.13 19.40 8.58
C HIS A 127 15.66 19.78 8.43
N THR A 128 15.40 20.91 7.77
CA THR A 128 14.03 21.30 7.44
C THR A 128 13.42 20.36 6.42
N TRP A 129 12.10 20.15 6.47
CA TRP A 129 11.42 19.28 5.51
C TRP A 129 11.55 19.77 4.06
N GLN A 130 11.69 21.09 3.84
CA GLN A 130 11.93 21.68 2.52
C GLN A 130 13.26 21.23 1.93
N PHE A 131 14.32 21.27 2.76
CA PHE A 131 15.64 20.76 2.35
C PHE A 131 15.59 19.28 2.01
N ALA A 132 14.96 18.48 2.86
CA ALA A 132 14.81 17.05 2.65
C ALA A 132 13.99 16.73 1.39
N LEU A 133 12.90 17.46 1.10
CA LEU A 133 12.15 17.30 -0.15
C LEU A 133 12.96 17.67 -1.39
N THR A 134 13.82 18.68 -1.30
CA THR A 134 14.72 19.02 -2.41
C THR A 134 15.70 17.89 -2.70
N ALA A 135 16.23 17.24 -1.65
CA ALA A 135 17.07 16.06 -1.82
C ALA A 135 16.32 14.89 -2.48
N VAL A 136 15.07 14.64 -2.07
CA VAL A 136 14.21 13.61 -2.69
C VAL A 136 13.90 13.93 -4.16
N LEU A 137 13.69 15.21 -4.50
CA LEU A 137 13.50 15.63 -5.90
C LEU A 137 14.76 15.30 -6.73
N LEU A 138 15.94 15.65 -6.23
CA LEU A 138 17.20 15.37 -6.91
C LEU A 138 17.43 13.86 -7.06
N GLU A 139 17.14 13.09 -6.01
CA GLU A 139 17.18 11.62 -6.06
C GLU A 139 16.26 11.07 -7.16
N GLY A 140 15.02 11.57 -7.22
CA GLY A 140 14.07 11.17 -8.25
C GLY A 140 14.56 11.46 -9.68
N LEU A 141 15.17 12.63 -9.92
CA LEU A 141 15.75 12.99 -11.21
C LEU A 141 16.93 12.07 -11.58
N ILE A 142 17.84 11.82 -10.64
CA ILE A 142 18.96 10.89 -10.82
C ILE A 142 18.43 9.48 -11.10
N PHE A 143 17.39 9.04 -10.38
CA PHE A 143 16.78 7.73 -10.57
C PHE A 143 16.17 7.56 -11.96
N ILE A 144 15.50 8.60 -12.48
CA ILE A 144 14.97 8.59 -13.86
C ILE A 144 16.14 8.47 -14.86
N LEU A 145 17.20 9.26 -14.68
CA LEU A 145 18.40 9.20 -15.54
C LEU A 145 19.02 7.80 -15.55
N LEU A 146 19.20 7.19 -14.37
CA LEU A 146 19.74 5.83 -14.23
C LEU A 146 18.84 4.77 -14.85
N THR A 147 17.53 5.00 -14.84
CA THR A 147 16.55 4.08 -15.45
C THR A 147 16.60 4.15 -16.97
N VAL A 148 16.66 5.36 -17.55
CA VAL A 148 16.77 5.55 -19.01
C VAL A 148 18.08 4.99 -19.57
N THR A 149 19.16 5.06 -18.80
CA THR A 149 20.49 4.55 -19.19
C THR A 149 20.68 3.05 -18.90
N ASN A 150 19.67 2.34 -18.38
CA ASN A 150 19.74 0.93 -17.96
C ASN A 150 20.82 0.63 -16.89
N VAL A 151 21.42 1.65 -16.29
CA VAL A 151 22.42 1.50 -15.22
C VAL A 151 21.80 0.92 -13.95
N ARG A 152 20.54 1.31 -13.66
CA ARG A 152 19.77 0.78 -12.53
C ARG A 152 19.70 -0.75 -12.56
N GLU A 153 19.40 -1.32 -13.72
CA GLU A 153 19.28 -2.77 -13.89
C GLU A 153 20.61 -3.46 -13.59
N LYS A 154 21.72 -2.92 -14.09
CA LYS A 154 23.07 -3.42 -13.81
C LYS A 154 23.42 -3.37 -12.31
N ILE A 155 23.06 -2.28 -11.62
CA ILE A 155 23.25 -2.14 -10.17
C ILE A 155 22.46 -3.21 -9.41
N VAL A 156 21.19 -3.41 -9.74
CA VAL A 156 20.34 -4.41 -9.08
C VAL A 156 20.90 -5.83 -9.28
N TYR A 157 21.31 -6.17 -10.50
CA TYR A 157 21.89 -7.48 -10.79
C TYR A 157 23.30 -7.69 -10.19
N SER A 158 24.02 -6.61 -9.86
CA SER A 158 25.32 -6.73 -9.16
C SER A 158 25.20 -7.08 -7.68
N LEU A 159 23.98 -6.88 -7.09
CA LEU A 159 23.75 -7.21 -5.69
C LEU A 159 23.46 -8.72 -5.52
N PRO A 160 24.15 -9.41 -4.59
CA PRO A 160 23.84 -10.78 -4.25
C PRO A 160 22.37 -10.95 -3.85
N PRO A 161 21.69 -12.06 -4.25
CA PRO A 161 20.27 -12.27 -3.91
C PRO A 161 19.97 -12.27 -2.41
N SER A 162 20.94 -12.63 -1.58
CA SER A 162 20.84 -12.54 -0.12
C SER A 162 20.67 -11.12 0.38
N ILE A 163 21.42 -10.16 -0.19
CA ILE A 163 21.34 -8.75 0.16
C ILE A 163 20.00 -8.16 -0.31
N GLN A 164 19.54 -8.50 -1.51
CA GLN A 164 18.24 -8.04 -2.03
C GLN A 164 17.09 -8.46 -1.09
N LYS A 165 17.11 -9.71 -0.62
CA LYS A 165 16.13 -10.21 0.36
C LYS A 165 16.27 -9.53 1.73
N ALA A 166 17.51 -9.32 2.19
CA ALA A 166 17.78 -8.69 3.48
C ALA A 166 17.29 -7.23 3.54
N ILE A 167 17.38 -6.48 2.44
CA ILE A 167 16.84 -5.11 2.35
C ILE A 167 15.33 -5.10 2.64
N GLY A 168 14.57 -5.98 2.01
CA GLY A 168 13.12 -6.07 2.23
C GLY A 168 12.76 -6.42 3.69
N VAL A 169 13.46 -7.38 4.26
CA VAL A 169 13.29 -7.76 5.68
C VAL A 169 13.67 -6.61 6.62
N GLY A 170 14.80 -5.93 6.35
CA GLY A 170 15.25 -4.79 7.15
C GLY A 170 14.25 -3.63 7.14
N ILE A 171 13.69 -3.28 5.99
CA ILE A 171 12.64 -2.25 5.88
C ILE A 171 11.40 -2.68 6.67
N GLY A 172 10.97 -3.93 6.55
CA GLY A 172 9.82 -4.45 7.31
C GLY A 172 10.01 -4.37 8.82
N LEU A 173 11.18 -4.78 9.33
CA LEU A 173 11.54 -4.68 10.75
C LEU A 173 11.62 -3.23 11.23
N PHE A 174 12.16 -2.33 10.42
CA PHE A 174 12.23 -0.90 10.74
C PHE A 174 10.84 -0.28 10.89
N ILE A 175 9.92 -0.56 9.97
CA ILE A 175 8.52 -0.08 10.06
C ILE A 175 7.82 -0.68 11.28
N ALA A 176 8.02 -1.97 11.55
CA ALA A 176 7.46 -2.63 12.74
C ALA A 176 7.97 -1.98 14.02
N PHE A 177 9.27 -1.67 14.10
CA PHE A 177 9.86 -1.00 15.27
C PHE A 177 9.27 0.40 15.49
N ILE A 178 9.11 1.20 14.43
CA ILE A 178 8.44 2.51 14.51
C ILE A 178 7.00 2.35 14.98
N GLY A 179 6.28 1.34 14.48
CA GLY A 179 4.93 1.02 14.94
C GLY A 179 4.87 0.72 16.45
N LEU A 180 5.81 -0.08 16.95
CA LEU A 180 5.92 -0.39 18.38
C LEU A 180 6.27 0.83 19.24
N GLN A 181 7.08 1.75 18.71
CA GLN A 181 7.39 3.02 19.41
C GLN A 181 6.17 3.94 19.44
N ASN A 182 5.48 4.12 18.33
CA ASN A 182 4.26 4.94 18.30
C ASN A 182 3.14 4.37 19.17
N ALA A 183 3.08 3.06 19.31
CA ALA A 183 2.15 2.37 20.19
C ALA A 183 2.50 2.51 21.68
N GLY A 184 3.71 2.96 22.02
CA GLY A 184 4.19 3.02 23.40
C GLY A 184 4.61 1.67 23.99
N ILE A 185 4.73 0.63 23.16
CA ILE A 185 5.23 -0.70 23.55
C ILE A 185 6.75 -0.64 23.73
N SER A 186 7.45 0.01 22.80
CA SER A 186 8.88 0.28 22.87
C SER A 186 9.11 1.76 23.20
N VAL A 187 9.78 2.04 24.31
CA VAL A 187 10.07 3.41 24.75
C VAL A 187 11.58 3.65 24.84
N LYS A 188 11.99 4.91 24.76
CA LYS A 188 13.40 5.29 24.91
C LYS A 188 13.87 5.02 26.34
N ASN A 189 15.05 4.45 26.45
CA ASN A 189 15.75 4.26 27.72
C ASN A 189 17.23 4.67 27.54
N ASP A 190 17.75 5.52 28.42
CA ASP A 190 19.09 6.06 28.27
C ASP A 190 20.21 5.03 28.52
N ALA A 191 19.92 3.93 29.24
CA ALA A 191 20.88 2.87 29.53
C ALA A 191 20.89 1.77 28.45
N THR A 192 19.73 1.38 27.94
CA THR A 192 19.57 0.24 27.01
C THR A 192 19.09 0.65 25.63
N LEU A 193 18.98 1.96 25.37
CA LEU A 193 18.44 2.61 24.17
C LEU A 193 16.92 2.39 24.01
N VAL A 194 16.43 1.20 24.31
CA VAL A 194 15.01 0.84 24.28
C VAL A 194 14.63 0.04 25.52
N ALA A 195 13.42 0.27 26.01
CA ALA A 195 12.81 -0.49 27.11
C ALA A 195 11.36 -0.81 26.77
N LEU A 196 10.79 -1.75 27.52
CA LEU A 196 9.39 -2.06 27.43
C LEU A 196 8.57 -0.97 28.14
N GLY A 197 7.59 -0.41 27.42
CA GLY A 197 6.66 0.59 27.97
C GLY A 197 5.64 -0.03 28.92
N GLN A 198 4.66 0.78 29.33
CA GLN A 198 3.59 0.34 30.23
C GLN A 198 2.54 -0.45 29.43
N ILE A 199 2.64 -1.78 29.40
CA ILE A 199 1.80 -2.66 28.58
C ILE A 199 0.32 -2.58 28.98
N PHE A 200 0.02 -2.28 30.24
CA PHE A 200 -1.36 -2.23 30.75
C PHE A 200 -2.07 -0.89 30.49
N GLN A 201 -1.46 0.02 29.73
CA GLN A 201 -2.19 1.20 29.27
C GLN A 201 -3.28 0.83 28.27
N PRO A 202 -4.47 1.43 28.32
CA PRO A 202 -5.57 1.13 27.41
C PRO A 202 -5.19 1.26 25.94
N SER A 203 -4.40 2.29 25.58
CA SER A 203 -3.90 2.51 24.22
C SER A 203 -3.00 1.36 23.72
N VAL A 204 -2.12 0.84 24.59
CA VAL A 204 -1.22 -0.27 24.24
C VAL A 204 -2.00 -1.57 24.06
N LEU A 205 -2.95 -1.84 24.96
CA LEU A 205 -3.82 -3.02 24.87
C LEU A 205 -4.64 -2.99 23.58
N LEU A 206 -5.14 -1.83 23.18
CA LEU A 206 -5.89 -1.63 21.95
C LEU A 206 -5.04 -1.97 20.71
N VAL A 207 -3.78 -1.52 20.68
CA VAL A 207 -2.85 -1.84 19.59
C VAL A 207 -2.54 -3.35 19.55
N ILE A 208 -2.35 -3.99 20.70
CA ILE A 208 -2.11 -5.45 20.77
C ILE A 208 -3.33 -6.22 20.20
N VAL A 209 -4.54 -5.85 20.61
CA VAL A 209 -5.79 -6.46 20.10
C VAL A 209 -5.90 -6.24 18.59
N GLY A 210 -5.61 -5.04 18.09
CA GLY A 210 -5.61 -4.71 16.67
C GLY A 210 -4.60 -5.54 15.88
N LEU A 211 -3.40 -5.72 16.42
CA LEU A 211 -2.35 -6.50 15.78
C LEU A 211 -2.73 -7.99 15.71
N ILE A 212 -3.27 -8.55 16.78
CA ILE A 212 -3.74 -9.94 16.82
C ILE A 212 -4.91 -10.12 15.85
N SER A 213 -5.91 -9.22 15.88
CA SER A 213 -7.07 -9.31 14.98
C SER A 213 -6.65 -9.23 13.51
N THR A 214 -5.75 -8.31 13.17
CA THR A 214 -5.20 -8.18 11.81
C THR A 214 -4.44 -9.44 11.39
N ALA A 215 -3.62 -10.01 12.27
CA ALA A 215 -2.89 -11.25 11.99
C ALA A 215 -3.86 -12.43 11.75
N VAL A 216 -4.91 -12.55 12.53
CA VAL A 216 -5.95 -13.58 12.31
C VAL A 216 -6.66 -13.40 10.99
N LEU A 217 -7.01 -12.16 10.62
CA LEU A 217 -7.64 -11.84 9.33
C LEU A 217 -6.73 -12.17 8.14
N LEU A 218 -5.42 -11.89 8.27
CA LEU A 218 -4.41 -12.22 7.25
C LEU A 218 -4.27 -13.74 7.07
N VAL A 219 -4.19 -14.49 8.16
CA VAL A 219 -4.11 -15.97 8.12
C VAL A 219 -5.36 -16.58 7.47
N LYS A 220 -6.54 -15.95 7.68
CA LYS A 220 -7.79 -16.37 7.03
C LYS A 220 -7.92 -15.90 5.57
N ASN A 221 -6.91 -15.22 5.02
CA ASN A 221 -6.90 -14.70 3.66
C ASN A 221 -8.11 -13.80 3.33
N ILE A 222 -8.57 -13.00 4.30
CA ILE A 222 -9.69 -12.07 4.10
C ILE A 222 -9.18 -10.87 3.31
N PRO A 223 -9.80 -10.54 2.14
CA PRO A 223 -9.41 -9.37 1.36
C PRO A 223 -9.63 -8.10 2.19
N GLY A 224 -8.63 -7.19 2.19
CA GLY A 224 -8.68 -5.96 2.99
C GLY A 224 -8.42 -6.16 4.49
N ALA A 225 -7.82 -7.28 4.92
CA ALA A 225 -7.53 -7.59 6.33
C ALA A 225 -6.85 -6.44 7.08
N LEU A 226 -5.91 -5.73 6.43
CA LEU A 226 -5.22 -4.58 7.02
C LEU A 226 -6.18 -3.42 7.32
N LEU A 227 -7.06 -3.06 6.38
CA LEU A 227 -8.06 -2.01 6.59
C LEU A 227 -9.07 -2.38 7.67
N ILE A 228 -9.53 -3.62 7.67
CA ILE A 228 -10.45 -4.12 8.68
C ILE A 228 -9.81 -4.06 10.07
N GLY A 229 -8.54 -4.45 10.18
CA GLY A 229 -7.78 -4.36 11.42
C GLY A 229 -7.63 -2.91 11.92
N ILE A 230 -7.31 -1.97 11.02
CA ILE A 230 -7.24 -0.54 11.34
C ILE A 230 -8.61 -0.02 11.77
N ALA A 231 -9.69 -0.36 11.06
CA ALA A 231 -11.04 0.05 11.40
C ALA A 231 -11.45 -0.46 12.80
N ILE A 232 -11.19 -1.71 13.12
CA ILE A 232 -11.45 -2.30 14.45
C ILE A 232 -10.73 -1.49 15.53
N THR A 233 -9.44 -1.21 15.36
CA THR A 233 -8.64 -0.47 16.35
C THR A 233 -9.03 1.01 16.46
N THR A 234 -9.64 1.60 15.43
CA THR A 234 -10.05 3.00 15.43
C THR A 234 -11.43 3.20 16.08
N ILE A 235 -12.30 2.19 16.02
CA ILE A 235 -13.65 2.23 16.58
C ILE A 235 -13.67 1.86 18.07
N CYS A 236 -12.73 1.03 18.52
CA CYS A 236 -12.60 0.63 19.93
C CYS A 236 -11.86 1.66 20.76
#